data_968dd2f5a1244e0693bac2dce37ac3ca
#
_entry.id   968dd2f5a1244e0693bac2dce37ac3ca
#
_cell.length_a   1.000
_cell.length_b   1.000
_cell.length_c   1.000
_cell.angle_alpha   90.00
_cell.angle_beta   90.00
_cell.angle_gamma   90.00
#
_symmetry.space_group_name_H-M   'P 1'
#
loop_
_entity.id
_entity.type
_entity.pdbx_description
1 polymer ?
#
loop_
_entity_poly.entity_id
_entity_poly.type
_entity_poly.pdbx_seq_one_letter_code
_entity_poly.pdbx_strand_id
1 'polypeptide(L)'
;MDSSLNEKVKLSIENLRDKKSRIYFLVQDTKGNARASVRLIYQMAKSLLDSGFNPIILHEKSDYAGVVAWMDEEYMSIPHRAIEGQNLEIAPEDFIVIPEIFGFIMEQIKNLPCGKIVLTQNYSHIVETLQPGQNWAQYGFFKCITTTKKQQEYIETVMRQSSFDILKPLITESFYPKELPPMPII
;
A
#
# COMPACT_ATOMS: atom_id res chain seq x y z
N MET A 1 -9.93 -5.80 25.37
CA MET A 1 -9.68 -6.01 23.91
C MET A 1 -11.03 -6.26 23.27
N ASP A 2 -11.41 -5.40 22.36
CA ASP A 2 -12.79 -5.30 21.87
C ASP A 2 -13.11 -6.47 20.92
N SER A 3 -14.03 -7.38 21.34
CA SER A 3 -14.45 -8.53 20.56
C SER A 3 -15.01 -8.13 19.19
N SER A 4 -15.62 -6.95 19.09
CA SER A 4 -16.18 -6.43 17.86
C SER A 4 -15.12 -6.09 16.80
N LEU A 5 -13.92 -5.69 17.21
CA LEU A 5 -12.81 -5.40 16.31
C LEU A 5 -12.24 -6.70 15.71
N ASN A 6 -12.11 -7.74 16.54
CA ASN A 6 -11.63 -9.06 16.11
C ASN A 6 -12.61 -9.73 15.14
N GLU A 7 -13.92 -9.60 15.36
CA GLU A 7 -14.92 -10.11 14.41
C GLU A 7 -14.89 -9.37 13.08
N LYS A 8 -14.76 -8.05 13.08
CA LYS A 8 -14.63 -7.26 11.85
C LYS A 8 -13.37 -7.61 11.06
N VAL A 9 -12.24 -7.80 11.74
CA VAL A 9 -10.98 -8.21 11.10
C VAL A 9 -11.11 -9.62 10.51
N LYS A 10 -11.71 -10.55 11.25
CA LYS A 10 -11.95 -11.92 10.78
C LYS A 10 -12.88 -11.96 9.57
N LEU A 11 -13.99 -11.21 9.60
CA LEU A 11 -14.93 -11.10 8.48
C LEU A 11 -14.27 -10.48 7.25
N SER A 12 -13.42 -9.47 7.42
CA SER A 12 -12.63 -8.87 6.35
C SER A 12 -11.66 -9.87 5.72
N ILE A 13 -11.00 -10.69 6.52
CA ILE A 13 -10.07 -11.73 6.03
C ILE A 13 -10.85 -12.82 5.27
N GLU A 14 -12.00 -13.24 5.76
CA GLU A 14 -12.85 -14.24 5.09
C GLU A 14 -13.37 -13.70 3.73
N ASN A 15 -13.84 -12.45 3.68
CA ASN A 15 -14.27 -11.81 2.43
C ASN A 15 -13.12 -11.67 1.42
N LEU A 16 -11.91 -11.36 1.87
CA LEU A 16 -10.72 -11.32 1.01
C LEU A 16 -10.41 -12.69 0.40
N ARG A 17 -10.51 -13.78 1.17
CA ARG A 17 -10.28 -15.16 0.70
C ARG A 17 -11.32 -15.62 -0.32
N ASP A 18 -12.56 -15.19 -0.18
CA ASP A 18 -13.65 -15.49 -1.12
C ASP A 18 -13.51 -14.76 -2.47
N LYS A 19 -12.39 -14.06 -2.74
CA LYS A 19 -12.13 -13.25 -3.95
C LYS A 19 -13.17 -12.17 -4.23
N LYS A 20 -13.98 -11.80 -3.26
CA LYS A 20 -14.95 -10.71 -3.39
C LYS A 20 -14.28 -9.35 -3.29
N SER A 21 -13.32 -9.19 -2.39
CA SER A 21 -12.58 -7.94 -2.18
C SER A 21 -11.31 -7.89 -3.05
N ARG A 22 -11.04 -6.74 -3.63
CA ARG A 22 -9.83 -6.47 -4.42
C ARG A 22 -8.84 -5.71 -3.57
N ILE A 23 -7.55 -5.98 -3.78
CA ILE A 23 -6.45 -5.26 -3.11
C ILE A 23 -5.65 -4.53 -4.19
N TYR A 24 -5.88 -3.25 -4.32
CA TYR A 24 -5.18 -2.40 -5.28
C TYR A 24 -3.83 -1.96 -4.72
N PHE A 25 -2.77 -2.15 -5.49
CA PHE A 25 -1.43 -1.66 -5.19
C PHE A 25 -1.06 -0.55 -6.15
N LEU A 26 -1.03 0.69 -5.68
CA LEU A 26 -0.58 1.81 -6.50
C LEU A 26 0.93 1.72 -6.70
N VAL A 27 1.38 1.84 -7.95
CA VAL A 27 2.81 1.81 -8.30
C VAL A 27 3.22 3.07 -9.04
N GLN A 28 4.44 3.52 -8.75
CA GLN A 28 5.06 4.64 -9.43
C GLN A 28 5.47 4.24 -10.86
N ASP A 29 5.26 5.14 -11.82
CA ASP A 29 5.85 5.03 -13.16
C ASP A 29 7.37 5.15 -13.05
N THR A 30 8.07 4.09 -13.41
CA THR A 30 9.54 4.02 -13.35
C THR A 30 10.20 4.39 -14.67
N LYS A 31 9.42 4.72 -15.70
CA LYS A 31 9.93 5.00 -17.07
C LYS A 31 10.84 3.90 -17.59
N GLY A 32 10.50 2.64 -17.33
CA GLY A 32 11.27 1.47 -17.72
C GLY A 32 12.53 1.18 -16.89
N ASN A 33 12.80 1.94 -15.82
CA ASN A 33 13.96 1.71 -14.98
C ASN A 33 13.61 0.84 -13.78
N ALA A 34 14.45 -0.14 -13.47
CA ALA A 34 14.27 -1.01 -12.32
C ALA A 34 14.31 -0.21 -11.01
N ARG A 35 13.33 -0.45 -10.13
CA ARG A 35 13.20 0.17 -8.81
C ARG A 35 12.89 -0.87 -7.74
N ALA A 36 13.73 -0.96 -6.72
CA ALA A 36 13.54 -1.90 -5.62
C ALA A 36 12.19 -1.68 -4.89
N SER A 37 11.76 -0.43 -4.73
CA SER A 37 10.48 -0.07 -4.14
C SER A 37 9.29 -0.62 -4.92
N VAL A 38 9.34 -0.57 -6.24
CA VAL A 38 8.28 -1.13 -7.11
C VAL A 38 8.34 -2.65 -7.11
N ARG A 39 9.54 -3.25 -7.19
CA ARG A 39 9.71 -4.71 -7.10
C ARG A 39 9.11 -5.27 -5.81
N LEU A 40 9.32 -4.60 -4.67
CA LEU A 40 8.74 -5.01 -3.39
C LEU A 40 7.20 -5.07 -3.46
N ILE A 41 6.56 -4.08 -4.09
CA ILE A 41 5.10 -4.06 -4.26
C ILE A 41 4.64 -5.28 -5.06
N TYR A 42 5.34 -5.61 -6.16
CA TYR A 42 5.03 -6.80 -6.94
C TYR A 42 5.22 -8.10 -6.16
N GLN A 43 6.28 -8.20 -5.35
CA GLN A 43 6.48 -9.34 -4.45
C GLN A 43 5.34 -9.50 -3.44
N MET A 44 4.89 -8.41 -2.84
CA MET A 44 3.73 -8.42 -1.92
C MET A 44 2.46 -8.86 -2.65
N ALA A 45 2.19 -8.29 -3.81
CA ALA A 45 1.01 -8.63 -4.61
C ALA A 45 1.06 -10.11 -5.06
N LYS A 46 2.23 -10.59 -5.51
CA LYS A 46 2.40 -12.00 -5.90
C LYS A 46 2.16 -12.95 -4.72
N SER A 47 2.71 -12.64 -3.55
CA SER A 47 2.49 -13.44 -2.34
C SER A 47 1.01 -13.53 -1.96
N LEU A 48 0.26 -12.43 -2.11
CA LEU A 48 -1.18 -12.43 -1.88
C LEU A 48 -1.92 -13.23 -2.95
N LEU A 49 -1.54 -13.11 -4.22
CA LEU A 49 -2.12 -13.90 -5.31
C LEU A 49 -1.94 -15.40 -5.08
N ASP A 50 -0.74 -15.82 -4.71
CA ASP A 50 -0.42 -17.22 -4.40
C ASP A 50 -1.17 -17.74 -3.16
N SER A 51 -1.52 -16.83 -2.25
CA SER A 51 -2.33 -17.13 -1.06
C SER A 51 -3.86 -17.10 -1.34
N GLY A 52 -4.26 -16.90 -2.59
CA GLY A 52 -5.67 -16.94 -3.02
C GLY A 52 -6.43 -15.63 -2.87
N PHE A 53 -5.76 -14.52 -2.58
CA PHE A 53 -6.34 -13.19 -2.60
C PHE A 53 -6.43 -12.63 -4.03
N ASN A 54 -7.04 -11.45 -4.17
CA ASN A 54 -7.27 -10.79 -5.47
C ASN A 54 -6.50 -9.45 -5.56
N PRO A 55 -5.15 -9.48 -5.66
CA PRO A 55 -4.36 -8.28 -5.83
C PRO A 55 -4.46 -7.74 -7.25
N ILE A 56 -4.39 -6.42 -7.39
CA ILE A 56 -4.37 -5.71 -8.67
C ILE A 56 -3.29 -4.64 -8.60
N ILE A 57 -2.37 -4.63 -9.55
CA ILE A 57 -1.41 -3.53 -9.71
C ILE A 57 -2.12 -2.37 -10.40
N LEU A 58 -2.09 -1.20 -9.76
CA LEU A 58 -2.73 0.01 -10.24
C LEU A 58 -1.67 1.01 -10.73
N HIS A 59 -1.75 1.37 -11.99
CA HIS A 59 -0.88 2.35 -12.64
C HIS A 59 -1.58 3.69 -12.78
N GLU A 60 -0.82 4.78 -12.76
CA GLU A 60 -1.37 6.10 -13.05
C GLU A 60 -1.81 6.22 -14.50
N LYS A 61 -0.99 5.71 -15.45
CA LYS A 61 -1.19 5.83 -16.90
C LYS A 61 -1.54 4.52 -17.56
N SER A 62 -2.22 4.61 -18.70
CA SER A 62 -2.64 3.47 -19.51
C SER A 62 -1.50 2.79 -20.28
N ASP A 63 -0.39 3.49 -20.53
CA ASP A 63 0.78 2.99 -21.25
C ASP A 63 1.83 2.32 -20.35
N TYR A 64 1.40 1.69 -19.28
CA TYR A 64 2.26 1.09 -18.24
C TYR A 64 3.13 -0.10 -18.72
N ALA A 65 2.94 -0.60 -19.94
CA ALA A 65 3.72 -1.73 -20.46
C ALA A 65 5.23 -1.50 -20.39
N GLY A 66 5.69 -0.27 -20.67
CA GLY A 66 7.08 0.12 -20.52
C GLY A 66 7.58 0.17 -19.08
N VAL A 67 6.68 0.42 -18.13
CA VAL A 67 7.01 0.47 -16.69
C VAL A 67 7.39 -0.90 -16.18
N VAL A 68 6.75 -1.95 -16.68
CA VAL A 68 6.93 -3.34 -16.21
C VAL A 68 7.87 -4.16 -17.07
N ALA A 69 8.42 -3.60 -18.15
CA ALA A 69 9.29 -4.33 -19.10
C ALA A 69 10.56 -4.94 -18.46
N TRP A 70 10.99 -4.41 -17.31
CA TRP A 70 12.12 -4.92 -16.54
C TRP A 70 11.73 -5.94 -15.45
N MET A 71 10.42 -6.21 -15.28
CA MET A 71 9.93 -7.10 -14.25
C MET A 71 10.04 -8.57 -14.70
N ASP A 72 10.30 -9.46 -13.75
CA ASP A 72 10.41 -10.89 -14.01
C ASP A 72 9.03 -11.47 -14.42
N GLU A 73 9.04 -12.50 -15.30
CA GLU A 73 7.81 -13.09 -15.87
C GLU A 73 6.81 -13.60 -14.82
N GLU A 74 7.31 -14.06 -13.66
CA GLU A 74 6.44 -14.56 -12.57
C GLU A 74 5.41 -13.53 -12.08
N TYR A 75 5.74 -12.23 -12.18
CA TYR A 75 4.87 -11.14 -11.76
C TYR A 75 3.83 -10.76 -12.82
N MET A 76 3.97 -11.22 -14.07
CA MET A 76 3.02 -10.93 -15.15
C MET A 76 1.67 -11.61 -14.97
N SER A 77 1.59 -12.61 -14.07
CA SER A 77 0.32 -13.24 -13.68
C SER A 77 -0.59 -12.36 -12.81
N ILE A 78 -0.07 -11.27 -12.24
CA ILE A 78 -0.83 -10.34 -11.41
C ILE A 78 -1.67 -9.44 -12.33
N PRO A 79 -2.99 -9.27 -12.08
CA PRO A 79 -3.80 -8.35 -12.87
C PRO A 79 -3.32 -6.91 -12.76
N HIS A 80 -3.34 -6.19 -13.89
CA HIS A 80 -2.96 -4.78 -13.98
C HIS A 80 -4.15 -3.93 -14.41
N ARG A 81 -4.24 -2.70 -13.91
CA ARG A 81 -5.19 -1.67 -14.32
C ARG A 81 -4.53 -0.30 -14.34
N ALA A 82 -5.10 0.62 -15.10
CA ALA A 82 -4.71 2.03 -15.11
C ALA A 82 -5.82 2.90 -14.53
N ILE A 83 -5.44 4.01 -13.88
CA ILE A 83 -6.38 5.04 -13.42
C ILE A 83 -6.83 5.89 -14.61
N GLU A 84 -5.88 6.25 -15.48
CA GLU A 84 -6.14 7.08 -16.65
C GLU A 84 -7.12 6.39 -17.61
N GLY A 85 -8.17 7.13 -17.96
CA GLY A 85 -9.15 6.69 -18.97
C GLY A 85 -10.09 5.57 -18.50
N GLN A 86 -10.07 5.18 -17.23
CA GLN A 86 -10.95 4.15 -16.68
C GLN A 86 -11.74 4.68 -15.49
N ASN A 87 -13.04 4.36 -15.46
CA ASN A 87 -13.84 4.48 -14.24
C ASN A 87 -13.50 3.28 -13.34
N LEU A 88 -12.64 3.51 -12.35
CA LEU A 88 -12.35 2.54 -11.32
C LEU A 88 -13.46 2.56 -10.28
N GLU A 89 -14.33 1.56 -10.33
CA GLU A 89 -15.30 1.33 -9.25
C GLU A 89 -14.58 0.61 -8.09
N ILE A 90 -14.30 1.36 -7.02
CA ILE A 90 -13.71 0.83 -5.80
C ILE A 90 -14.83 0.65 -4.79
N ALA A 91 -15.06 -0.59 -4.38
CA ALA A 91 -16.12 -0.95 -3.45
C ALA A 91 -15.71 -0.76 -1.98
N PRO A 92 -16.65 -0.62 -1.04
CA PRO A 92 -16.34 -0.50 0.39
C PRO A 92 -15.55 -1.67 0.98
N GLU A 93 -15.68 -2.86 0.41
CA GLU A 93 -14.96 -4.07 0.79
C GLU A 93 -13.56 -4.18 0.19
N ASP A 94 -13.20 -3.32 -0.75
CA ASP A 94 -11.88 -3.29 -1.37
C ASP A 94 -10.83 -2.64 -0.47
N PHE A 95 -9.58 -2.85 -0.82
CA PHE A 95 -8.43 -2.21 -0.17
C PHE A 95 -7.56 -1.50 -1.21
N ILE A 96 -6.95 -0.40 -0.79
CA ILE A 96 -5.93 0.28 -1.59
C ILE A 96 -4.66 0.46 -0.76
N VAL A 97 -3.54 -0.03 -1.29
CA VAL A 97 -2.20 0.12 -0.73
C VAL A 97 -1.47 1.21 -1.49
N ILE A 98 -1.10 2.27 -0.79
CA ILE A 98 -0.51 3.46 -1.38
C ILE A 98 0.88 3.68 -0.77
N PRO A 99 1.95 3.65 -1.57
CA PRO A 99 3.26 4.06 -1.11
C PRO A 99 3.28 5.51 -0.60
N GLU A 100 4.07 5.77 0.42
CA GLU A 100 4.19 7.09 1.04
C GLU A 100 4.56 8.21 0.07
N ILE A 101 5.27 7.88 -1.01
CA ILE A 101 5.66 8.84 -2.06
C ILE A 101 4.46 9.51 -2.75
N PHE A 102 3.28 8.90 -2.68
CA PHE A 102 2.05 9.44 -3.24
C PHE A 102 1.29 10.35 -2.25
N GLY A 103 1.96 10.97 -1.31
CA GLY A 103 1.34 11.89 -0.34
C GLY A 103 0.45 12.96 -0.96
N PHE A 104 0.78 13.40 -2.16
CA PHE A 104 0.02 14.42 -2.90
C PHE A 104 -1.40 13.99 -3.32
N ILE A 105 -1.71 12.68 -3.38
CA ILE A 105 -3.06 12.20 -3.73
C ILE A 105 -3.93 11.91 -2.51
N MET A 106 -3.39 11.97 -1.30
CA MET A 106 -4.10 11.55 -0.08
C MET A 106 -5.38 12.32 0.15
N GLU A 107 -5.38 13.63 -0.10
CA GLU A 107 -6.58 14.46 0.00
C GLU A 107 -7.66 14.05 -1.02
N GLN A 108 -7.25 13.68 -2.24
CA GLN A 108 -8.15 13.28 -3.32
C GLN A 108 -8.85 11.95 -3.01
N ILE A 109 -8.14 11.02 -2.37
CA ILE A 109 -8.67 9.69 -2.05
C ILE A 109 -9.32 9.59 -0.68
N LYS A 110 -9.29 10.65 0.11
CA LYS A 110 -9.81 10.69 1.49
C LYS A 110 -11.21 10.11 1.62
N ASN A 111 -12.08 10.44 0.68
CA ASN A 111 -13.48 10.05 0.66
C ASN A 111 -13.78 8.71 -0.05
N LEU A 112 -12.76 8.00 -0.54
CA LEU A 112 -12.98 6.66 -1.08
C LEU A 112 -13.51 5.74 0.02
N PRO A 113 -14.53 4.92 -0.28
CA PRO A 113 -15.20 4.10 0.74
C PRO A 113 -14.36 2.91 1.21
N CYS A 114 -13.30 2.55 0.48
CA CYS A 114 -12.48 1.37 0.72
C CYS A 114 -11.52 1.49 1.91
N GLY A 115 -10.98 0.35 2.34
CA GLY A 115 -9.87 0.32 3.29
C GLY A 115 -8.59 0.91 2.69
N LYS A 116 -7.94 1.87 3.38
CA LYS A 116 -6.72 2.54 2.92
C LYS A 116 -5.53 2.14 3.77
N ILE A 117 -4.47 1.68 3.12
CA ILE A 117 -3.23 1.23 3.75
C ILE A 117 -2.08 2.04 3.16
N VAL A 118 -1.25 2.64 4.00
CA VAL A 118 -0.01 3.26 3.54
C VAL A 118 1.13 2.28 3.63
N LEU A 119 1.94 2.19 2.58
CA LEU A 119 3.17 1.40 2.53
C LEU A 119 4.36 2.36 2.60
N THR A 120 5.12 2.28 3.69
CA THR A 120 6.30 3.12 3.88
C THR A 120 7.58 2.34 3.58
N GLN A 121 8.37 2.89 2.68
CA GLN A 121 9.61 2.30 2.20
C GLN A 121 10.82 3.19 2.47
N ASN A 122 10.62 4.52 2.59
CA ASN A 122 11.70 5.48 2.80
C ASN A 122 11.29 6.57 3.81
N TYR A 123 12.18 6.85 4.77
CA TYR A 123 11.96 7.89 5.80
C TYR A 123 11.80 9.30 5.22
N SER A 124 12.58 9.64 4.19
CA SER A 124 12.56 10.99 3.62
C SER A 124 11.20 11.34 3.04
N HIS A 125 10.56 10.39 2.38
CA HIS A 125 9.25 10.61 1.78
C HIS A 125 8.15 10.87 2.82
N ILE A 126 8.27 10.32 4.04
CA ILE A 126 7.31 10.58 5.11
C ILE A 126 7.33 12.06 5.49
N VAL A 127 8.53 12.63 5.64
CA VAL A 127 8.71 14.05 6.01
C VAL A 127 8.30 14.98 4.86
N GLU A 128 8.52 14.56 3.62
CA GLU A 128 8.15 15.32 2.42
C GLU A 128 6.65 15.33 2.16
N THR A 129 5.93 14.28 2.54
CA THR A 129 4.52 14.08 2.18
C THR A 129 3.53 14.46 3.28
N LEU A 130 3.96 14.47 4.53
CA LEU A 130 3.15 14.90 5.67
C LEU A 130 3.65 16.25 6.18
N GLN A 131 2.75 17.23 6.24
CA GLN A 131 3.05 18.50 6.90
C GLN A 131 3.16 18.30 8.43
N PRO A 132 3.90 19.17 9.15
CA PRO A 132 3.94 19.13 10.60
C PRO A 132 2.53 19.10 11.21
N GLY A 133 2.27 18.15 12.09
CA GLY A 133 0.96 17.95 12.73
C GLY A 133 -0.05 17.13 11.92
N GLN A 134 0.30 16.71 10.70
CA GLN A 134 -0.51 15.79 9.93
C GLN A 134 -0.11 14.33 10.16
N ASN A 135 -1.07 13.43 10.02
CA ASN A 135 -0.84 11.99 9.95
C ASN A 135 -1.79 11.33 8.95
N TRP A 136 -1.48 10.12 8.54
CA TRP A 136 -2.26 9.40 7.53
C TRP A 136 -3.69 9.07 7.98
N ALA A 137 -3.95 8.93 9.29
CA ALA A 137 -5.28 8.66 9.81
C ALA A 137 -6.28 9.79 9.48
N GLN A 138 -5.82 11.03 9.35
CA GLN A 138 -6.64 12.18 8.93
C GLN A 138 -7.21 12.03 7.52
N TYR A 139 -6.54 11.24 6.68
CA TYR A 139 -6.95 10.91 5.31
C TYR A 139 -7.69 9.57 5.21
N GLY A 140 -8.07 8.99 6.36
CA GLY A 140 -8.82 7.75 6.42
C GLY A 140 -7.98 6.47 6.26
N PHE A 141 -6.65 6.57 6.33
CA PHE A 141 -5.81 5.38 6.40
C PHE A 141 -5.96 4.73 7.78
N PHE A 142 -6.19 3.42 7.80
CA PHE A 142 -6.37 2.69 9.05
C PHE A 142 -5.15 1.85 9.43
N LYS A 143 -4.21 1.65 8.47
CA LYS A 143 -3.03 0.81 8.65
C LYS A 143 -1.82 1.40 7.93
N CYS A 144 -0.65 1.24 8.55
CA CYS A 144 0.64 1.49 7.95
C CYS A 144 1.44 0.18 7.91
N ILE A 145 2.00 -0.13 6.76
CA ILE A 145 2.95 -1.24 6.58
C ILE A 145 4.34 -0.63 6.38
N THR A 146 5.32 -1.14 7.10
CA THR A 146 6.72 -0.73 6.99
C THR A 146 7.58 -1.88 6.48
N THR A 147 8.72 -1.54 5.86
CA THR A 147 9.64 -2.53 5.31
C THR A 147 10.71 -2.99 6.32
N THR A 148 10.88 -2.26 7.43
CA THR A 148 11.82 -2.61 8.48
C THR A 148 11.27 -2.25 9.87
N LYS A 149 11.73 -2.98 10.90
CA LYS A 149 11.40 -2.68 12.29
C LYS A 149 11.83 -1.26 12.70
N LYS A 150 12.97 -0.80 12.21
CA LYS A 150 13.48 0.54 12.48
C LYS A 150 12.56 1.65 11.90
N GLN A 151 11.98 1.43 10.72
CA GLN A 151 10.97 2.33 10.16
C GLN A 151 9.69 2.31 11.00
N GLN A 152 9.27 1.15 11.47
CA GLN A 152 8.12 1.02 12.36
C GLN A 152 8.31 1.87 13.62
N GLU A 153 9.42 1.69 14.33
CA GLU A 153 9.75 2.44 15.55
C GLU A 153 9.76 3.97 15.30
N TYR A 154 10.34 4.39 14.17
CA TYR A 154 10.35 5.80 13.79
C TYR A 154 8.93 6.35 13.56
N ILE A 155 8.11 5.65 12.77
CA ILE A 155 6.74 6.08 12.46
C ILE A 155 5.88 6.13 13.73
N GLU A 156 5.97 5.13 14.59
CA GLU A 156 5.25 5.12 15.87
C GLU A 156 5.65 6.33 16.73
N THR A 157 6.92 6.71 16.73
CA THR A 157 7.40 7.89 17.45
C THR A 157 6.85 9.18 16.84
N VAL A 158 6.95 9.34 15.53
CA VAL A 158 6.46 10.53 14.80
C VAL A 158 4.94 10.67 14.94
N MET A 159 4.21 9.58 14.78
CA MET A 159 2.75 9.61 14.89
C MET A 159 2.27 9.89 16.31
N ARG A 160 2.98 9.43 17.34
CA ARG A 160 2.69 9.79 18.73
C ARG A 160 2.90 11.29 19.00
N GLN A 161 3.94 11.87 18.42
CA GLN A 161 4.24 13.30 18.56
C GLN A 161 3.26 14.18 17.77
N SER A 162 2.71 13.67 16.67
CA SER A 162 1.74 14.38 15.83
C SER A 162 0.29 14.12 16.23
N SER A 163 0.03 13.20 17.15
CA SER A 163 -1.35 12.86 17.56
C SER A 163 -1.88 13.92 18.50
N PHE A 164 -2.73 14.76 18.01
CA PHE A 164 -3.76 15.39 18.83
C PHE A 164 -4.72 14.28 19.30
N ASP A 165 -5.20 14.34 20.52
CA ASP A 165 -5.95 13.34 21.30
C ASP A 165 -7.22 12.74 20.65
N ILE A 166 -7.51 13.00 19.39
CA ILE A 166 -8.79 12.68 18.74
C ILE A 166 -8.70 11.51 17.74
N LEU A 167 -7.51 11.10 17.32
CA LEU A 167 -7.35 10.11 16.27
C LEU A 167 -6.97 8.75 16.81
N LYS A 168 -7.71 7.71 16.38
CA LYS A 168 -7.34 6.32 16.67
C LYS A 168 -5.90 6.08 16.22
N PRO A 169 -5.08 5.41 17.03
CA PRO A 169 -3.71 5.11 16.65
C PRO A 169 -3.70 4.29 15.35
N LEU A 170 -2.85 4.69 14.41
CA LEU A 170 -2.61 3.93 13.20
C LEU A 170 -1.96 2.59 13.59
N ILE A 171 -2.52 1.49 13.12
CA ILE A 171 -1.92 0.17 13.34
C ILE A 171 -0.70 0.07 12.44
N THR A 172 0.46 -0.15 13.04
CA THR A 172 1.74 -0.27 12.31
C THR A 172 2.18 -1.72 12.31
N GLU A 173 2.49 -2.25 11.13
CA GLU A 173 3.01 -3.60 10.96
C GLU A 173 4.24 -3.57 10.06
N SER A 174 5.21 -4.43 10.36
CA SER A 174 6.40 -4.60 9.52
C SER A 174 6.24 -5.82 8.62
N PHE A 175 6.51 -5.63 7.35
CA PHE A 175 6.58 -6.69 6.36
C PHE A 175 8.04 -6.98 6.03
N TYR A 176 8.47 -8.20 6.32
CA TYR A 176 9.81 -8.68 6.00
C TYR A 176 9.70 -9.72 4.87
N PRO A 177 10.04 -9.39 3.64
CA PRO A 177 10.18 -10.40 2.60
C PRO A 177 11.30 -11.37 3.01
N LYS A 178 11.03 -12.66 2.95
CA LYS A 178 11.96 -13.71 3.44
C LYS A 178 13.33 -13.70 2.77
N GLU A 179 13.42 -13.17 1.55
CA GLU A 179 14.68 -12.96 0.83
C GLU A 179 14.49 -11.83 -0.19
N LEU A 180 15.16 -10.71 0.03
CA LEU A 180 15.43 -9.78 -1.05
C LEU A 180 16.66 -10.30 -1.80
N PRO A 181 16.60 -10.55 -3.09
CA PRO A 181 17.81 -10.85 -3.85
C PRO A 181 18.81 -9.68 -3.70
N PRO A 182 20.12 -9.95 -3.64
CA PRO A 182 21.12 -8.90 -3.52
C PRO A 182 20.93 -7.91 -4.66
N MET A 183 20.77 -6.64 -4.31
CA MET A 183 20.67 -5.58 -5.30
C MET A 183 21.99 -5.48 -6.06
N PRO A 184 21.99 -5.38 -7.40
CA PRO A 184 23.19 -5.02 -8.12
C PRO A 184 23.60 -3.62 -7.64
N ILE A 185 24.83 -3.52 -7.15
CA ILE A 185 25.48 -2.25 -6.86
C ILE A 185 25.73 -1.57 -8.20
N ILE A 186 25.05 -0.46 -8.47
CA ILE A 186 25.32 0.43 -9.59
C ILE A 186 26.23 1.52 -9.10
#